data_34298e439d33d79b8c7906099c5dc32c
#
_entry.id   34298e439d33d79b8c7906099c5dc32c
#
_cell.length_a   1.000
_cell.length_b   1.000
_cell.length_c   1.000
_cell.angle_alpha   90.00
_cell.angle_beta   90.00
_cell.angle_gamma   90.00
#
_symmetry.space_group_name_H-M   'P 1'
#
loop_
_entity.id
_entity.type
_entity.pdbx_description
1 polymer ?
#
loop_
_entity_poly.entity_id
_entity_poly.type
_entity_poly.pdbx_seq_one_letter_code
_entity_poly.pdbx_strand_id
1 'polypeptide(L)'
;MPLPLPVLGSWRHAYASLQPAVTRGSSRLPVAALDLLIVGLTLAVLWLLWTRRATVRVLPLAIAVVVIAALGWLLFLTLWGWNYQVPTLEARLDLKPSELAAGPGETFARATVAQLNALHDEAHASAWPSRADLPRVLGPVMARTLPTLGIAATPLWPVPRRTMLDWYFRAAGIDGMTNPFGLEILLNSRVLPLELPALAAHEYAHLAGFADEADASVVAWLACQSGSPALRYSSALAVLPHLLTGLPRQTQRAVIDGVGKGPRRDLRAIAARLAEQRPWVHAFAWQTYDRFLRANRVAEGVARYDAVARVLIGAADPATGTLRRSPRPWPPSH
;
A
#
# COMPACT_ATOMS: atom_id res chain seq x y z
N MET A 1 -5.35 18.14 13.28
CA MET A 1 -6.14 18.08 14.52
C MET A 1 -6.82 16.71 14.59
N PRO A 2 -6.82 15.98 15.73
CA PRO A 2 -7.54 14.72 15.83
C PRO A 2 -9.04 14.97 15.73
N LEU A 3 -9.71 14.11 14.94
CA LEU A 3 -11.17 14.09 14.96
C LEU A 3 -11.63 13.35 16.23
N PRO A 4 -12.71 13.82 16.88
CA PRO A 4 -13.39 13.01 17.90
C PRO A 4 -13.85 11.68 17.31
N LEU A 5 -13.83 10.59 18.11
CA LEU A 5 -14.19 9.24 17.66
C LEU A 5 -15.53 9.14 16.92
N PRO A 6 -16.63 9.79 17.38
CA PRO A 6 -17.90 9.76 16.66
C PRO A 6 -17.81 10.41 15.27
N VAL A 7 -17.06 11.52 15.15
CA VAL A 7 -16.87 12.23 13.89
C VAL A 7 -16.03 11.38 12.92
N LEU A 8 -14.99 10.73 13.42
CA LEU A 8 -14.17 9.82 12.61
C LEU A 8 -14.98 8.61 12.13
N GLY A 9 -15.86 8.05 12.96
CA GLY A 9 -16.79 7.00 12.58
C GLY A 9 -17.74 7.44 11.46
N SER A 10 -18.37 8.61 11.60
CA SER A 10 -19.25 9.19 10.59
C SER A 10 -18.50 9.47 9.28
N TRP A 11 -17.27 9.99 9.38
CA TRP A 11 -16.42 10.20 8.19
C TRP A 11 -16.09 8.89 7.48
N ARG A 12 -15.81 7.80 8.18
CA ARG A 12 -15.56 6.50 7.54
C ARG A 12 -16.76 5.99 6.73
N HIS A 13 -17.98 6.20 7.22
CA HIS A 13 -19.19 5.89 6.45
C HIS A 13 -19.28 6.79 5.21
N ALA A 14 -18.99 8.08 5.34
CA ALA A 14 -18.94 9.00 4.22
C ALA A 14 -17.84 8.61 3.21
N TYR A 15 -16.64 8.24 3.68
CA TYR A 15 -15.56 7.74 2.83
C TYR A 15 -15.95 6.52 2.03
N ALA A 16 -16.65 5.57 2.63
CA ALA A 16 -17.12 4.37 1.95
C ALA A 16 -18.05 4.67 0.75
N SER A 17 -18.82 5.78 0.82
CA SER A 17 -19.65 6.25 -0.29
C SER A 17 -18.87 7.13 -1.27
N LEU A 18 -17.92 7.92 -0.77
CA LEU A 18 -17.13 8.87 -1.55
C LEU A 18 -16.10 8.16 -2.43
N GLN A 19 -15.41 7.15 -1.88
CA GLN A 19 -14.36 6.42 -2.59
C GLN A 19 -14.83 5.88 -3.94
N PRO A 20 -15.96 5.15 -4.06
CA PRO A 20 -16.42 4.66 -5.35
C PRO A 20 -16.77 5.78 -6.34
N ALA A 21 -17.27 6.91 -5.85
CA ALA A 21 -17.64 8.06 -6.70
C ALA A 21 -16.39 8.74 -7.28
N VAL A 22 -15.39 9.05 -6.44
CA VAL A 22 -14.14 9.67 -6.85
C VAL A 22 -13.35 8.75 -7.78
N THR A 23 -13.19 7.47 -7.40
CA THR A 23 -12.51 6.47 -8.23
C THR A 23 -13.19 6.27 -9.58
N ARG A 24 -14.52 6.29 -9.64
CA ARG A 24 -15.25 6.20 -10.91
C ARG A 24 -15.02 7.45 -11.77
N GLY A 25 -14.97 8.63 -11.15
CA GLY A 25 -14.65 9.89 -11.83
C GLY A 25 -13.24 9.86 -12.42
N SER A 26 -12.22 9.57 -11.62
CA SER A 26 -10.83 9.48 -12.08
C SER A 26 -10.63 8.38 -13.13
N SER A 27 -11.32 7.24 -13.01
CA SER A 27 -11.22 6.13 -13.97
C SER A 27 -11.74 6.46 -15.36
N ARG A 28 -12.59 7.48 -15.51
CA ARG A 28 -13.09 7.93 -16.82
C ARG A 28 -12.11 8.85 -17.55
N LEU A 29 -11.12 9.38 -16.87
CA LEU A 29 -10.10 10.23 -17.48
C LEU A 29 -9.21 9.38 -18.41
N PRO A 30 -8.70 9.92 -19.52
CA PRO A 30 -7.82 9.18 -20.44
C PRO A 30 -6.41 8.95 -19.88
N VAL A 31 -6.00 9.79 -18.91
CA VAL A 31 -4.70 9.75 -18.23
C VAL A 31 -4.89 9.75 -16.71
N ALA A 32 -3.83 9.57 -15.94
CA ALA A 32 -3.91 9.63 -14.50
C ALA A 32 -4.40 11.00 -14.01
N ALA A 33 -5.30 11.01 -13.03
CA ALA A 33 -5.79 12.26 -12.43
C ALA A 33 -4.67 13.06 -11.77
N LEU A 34 -3.65 12.38 -11.22
CA LEU A 34 -2.44 13.01 -10.70
C LEU A 34 -1.71 13.80 -11.79
N ASP A 35 -1.58 13.23 -12.97
CA ASP A 35 -0.88 13.90 -14.09
C ASP A 35 -1.62 15.17 -14.50
N LEU A 36 -2.94 15.14 -14.60
CA LEU A 36 -3.76 16.32 -14.87
C LEU A 36 -3.65 17.37 -13.76
N LEU A 37 -3.60 16.95 -12.50
CA LEU A 37 -3.41 17.85 -11.36
C LEU A 37 -2.04 18.56 -11.45
N ILE A 38 -0.96 17.81 -11.71
CA ILE A 38 0.39 18.37 -11.86
C ILE A 38 0.47 19.35 -13.04
N VAL A 39 -0.04 18.95 -14.21
CA VAL A 39 -0.07 19.80 -15.40
C VAL A 39 -0.90 21.06 -15.14
N GLY A 40 -2.10 20.91 -14.58
CA GLY A 40 -2.97 22.04 -14.25
C GLY A 40 -2.34 23.04 -13.28
N LEU A 41 -1.71 22.54 -12.20
CA LEU A 41 -0.99 23.40 -11.25
C LEU A 41 0.20 24.10 -11.92
N THR A 42 0.98 23.38 -12.74
CA THR A 42 2.11 23.95 -13.47
C THR A 42 1.66 25.08 -14.41
N LEU A 43 0.62 24.83 -15.19
CA LEU A 43 0.05 25.83 -16.11
C LEU A 43 -0.52 27.03 -15.34
N ALA A 44 -1.17 26.81 -14.21
CA ALA A 44 -1.68 27.89 -13.37
C ALA A 44 -0.55 28.78 -12.82
N VAL A 45 0.54 28.16 -12.35
CA VAL A 45 1.74 28.90 -11.89
C VAL A 45 2.36 29.68 -13.05
N LEU A 46 2.56 29.06 -14.22
CA LEU A 46 3.13 29.73 -15.40
C LEU A 46 2.26 30.90 -15.86
N TRP A 47 0.94 30.71 -15.91
CA TRP A 47 -0.01 31.77 -16.24
C TRP A 47 0.06 32.93 -15.24
N LEU A 48 0.12 32.62 -13.96
CA LEU A 48 0.23 33.62 -12.90
C LEU A 48 1.54 34.41 -13.02
N LEU A 49 2.66 33.75 -13.26
CA LEU A 49 3.95 34.40 -13.49
C LEU A 49 3.94 35.25 -14.74
N TRP A 50 3.31 34.79 -15.82
CA TRP A 50 3.21 35.54 -17.09
C TRP A 50 2.35 36.80 -16.94
N THR A 51 1.17 36.72 -16.33
CA THR A 51 0.24 37.85 -16.18
C THR A 51 0.72 38.88 -15.16
N ARG A 52 1.63 38.51 -14.23
CA ARG A 52 2.12 39.39 -13.16
C ARG A 52 3.48 40.02 -13.42
N ARG A 53 4.03 39.91 -14.64
CA ARG A 53 5.35 40.44 -14.99
C ARG A 53 5.50 41.96 -14.78
N ALA A 54 4.42 42.73 -14.83
CA ALA A 54 4.46 44.22 -14.76
C ALA A 54 4.25 44.79 -13.33
N THR A 55 3.56 44.07 -12.43
CA THR A 55 3.23 44.57 -11.06
C THR A 55 3.03 43.42 -10.09
N VAL A 56 4.13 42.84 -9.60
CA VAL A 56 4.02 41.80 -8.56
C VAL A 56 3.60 42.45 -7.23
N ARG A 57 2.32 42.42 -6.91
CA ARG A 57 1.86 42.61 -5.53
C ARG A 57 2.13 41.32 -4.75
N VAL A 58 3.23 41.25 -4.02
CA VAL A 58 3.69 40.05 -3.29
C VAL A 58 2.64 39.54 -2.31
N LEU A 59 1.95 40.47 -1.62
CA LEU A 59 0.96 40.10 -0.60
C LEU A 59 -0.26 39.31 -1.16
N PRO A 60 -0.98 39.75 -2.22
CA PRO A 60 -2.11 38.97 -2.76
C PRO A 60 -1.66 37.64 -3.39
N LEU A 61 -0.43 37.57 -3.92
CA LEU A 61 0.14 36.30 -4.39
C LEU A 61 0.37 35.34 -3.24
N ALA A 62 1.00 35.79 -2.16
CA ALA A 62 1.23 34.98 -0.97
C ALA A 62 -0.10 34.47 -0.35
N ILE A 63 -1.10 35.34 -0.26
CA ILE A 63 -2.44 34.95 0.20
C ILE A 63 -3.04 33.87 -0.70
N ALA A 64 -2.98 34.03 -2.02
CA ALA A 64 -3.52 33.04 -2.97
C ALA A 64 -2.82 31.68 -2.83
N VAL A 65 -1.50 31.66 -2.67
CA VAL A 65 -0.73 30.42 -2.45
C VAL A 65 -1.16 29.76 -1.14
N VAL A 66 -1.28 30.53 -0.06
CA VAL A 66 -1.72 29.98 1.25
C VAL A 66 -3.13 29.41 1.17
N VAL A 67 -4.05 30.13 0.51
CA VAL A 67 -5.44 29.64 0.34
C VAL A 67 -5.49 28.37 -0.49
N ILE A 68 -4.77 28.30 -1.60
CA ILE A 68 -4.71 27.10 -2.46
C ILE A 68 -4.11 25.93 -1.67
N ALA A 69 -3.02 26.15 -0.93
CA ALA A 69 -2.41 25.13 -0.09
C ALA A 69 -3.36 24.64 1.01
N ALA A 70 -4.08 25.56 1.67
CA ALA A 70 -5.08 25.22 2.70
C ALA A 70 -6.25 24.40 2.13
N LEU A 71 -6.78 24.81 0.97
CA LEU A 71 -7.84 24.06 0.28
C LEU A 71 -7.35 22.67 -0.17
N GLY A 72 -6.14 22.59 -0.72
CA GLY A 72 -5.51 21.31 -1.09
C GLY A 72 -5.32 20.40 0.12
N TRP A 73 -4.91 20.96 1.26
CA TRP A 73 -4.76 20.23 2.51
C TRP A 73 -6.11 19.73 3.07
N LEU A 74 -7.13 20.57 3.04
CA LEU A 74 -8.49 20.18 3.44
C LEU A 74 -9.06 19.08 2.55
N LEU A 75 -8.85 19.20 1.24
CA LEU A 75 -9.23 18.17 0.27
C LEU A 75 -8.50 16.85 0.54
N PHE A 76 -7.18 16.90 0.77
CA PHE A 76 -6.39 15.75 1.16
C PHE A 76 -6.95 15.10 2.44
N LEU A 77 -7.20 15.88 3.49
CA LEU A 77 -7.75 15.35 4.74
C LEU A 77 -9.09 14.66 4.50
N THR A 78 -9.98 15.29 3.74
CA THR A 78 -11.34 14.78 3.48
C THR A 78 -11.31 13.50 2.63
N LEU A 79 -10.46 13.44 1.61
CA LEU A 79 -10.40 12.30 0.70
C LEU A 79 -9.55 11.16 1.25
N TRP A 80 -8.53 11.46 2.09
CA TRP A 80 -7.55 10.46 2.49
C TRP A 80 -7.02 10.60 3.90
N GLY A 81 -6.59 11.79 4.30
CA GLY A 81 -5.73 12.02 5.46
C GLY A 81 -6.29 11.54 6.79
N TRP A 82 -7.60 11.51 6.95
CA TRP A 82 -8.21 11.00 8.17
C TRP A 82 -8.12 9.48 8.32
N ASN A 83 -7.78 8.71 7.28
CA ASN A 83 -7.48 7.28 7.42
C ASN A 83 -6.27 7.03 8.35
N TYR A 84 -5.31 7.97 8.45
CA TYR A 84 -4.18 7.86 9.39
C TYR A 84 -4.59 7.94 10.88
N GLN A 85 -5.83 8.29 11.18
CA GLN A 85 -6.33 8.33 12.56
C GLN A 85 -7.03 7.02 12.98
N VAL A 86 -7.22 6.10 12.05
CA VAL A 86 -7.78 4.78 12.34
C VAL A 86 -6.71 3.94 13.05
N PRO A 87 -7.03 3.28 14.19
CA PRO A 87 -6.09 2.39 14.83
C PRO A 87 -5.63 1.27 13.92
N THR A 88 -4.34 0.97 13.98
CA THR A 88 -3.72 -0.09 13.19
C THR A 88 -4.26 -1.48 13.52
N LEU A 89 -4.10 -2.43 12.62
CA LEU A 89 -4.45 -3.84 12.88
C LEU A 89 -3.70 -4.37 14.09
N GLU A 90 -2.42 -4.02 14.26
CA GLU A 90 -1.63 -4.40 15.43
C GLU A 90 -2.31 -3.97 16.75
N ALA A 91 -2.75 -2.72 16.84
CA ALA A 91 -3.46 -2.18 18.01
C ALA A 91 -4.83 -2.82 18.22
N ARG A 92 -5.51 -3.24 17.14
CA ARG A 92 -6.83 -3.85 17.18
C ARG A 92 -6.81 -5.35 17.47
N LEU A 93 -5.69 -6.04 17.19
CA LEU A 93 -5.53 -7.47 17.36
C LEU A 93 -5.08 -7.87 18.77
N ASP A 94 -4.62 -6.91 19.59
CA ASP A 94 -4.17 -7.14 20.97
C ASP A 94 -3.11 -8.25 21.07
N LEU A 95 -2.03 -8.07 20.29
CA LEU A 95 -0.96 -9.07 20.15
C LEU A 95 -0.18 -9.21 21.47
N LYS A 96 0.07 -10.44 21.90
CA LYS A 96 0.86 -10.72 23.11
C LYS A 96 2.35 -10.79 22.77
N PRO A 97 3.24 -10.30 23.65
CA PRO A 97 4.69 -10.39 23.42
C PRO A 97 5.19 -11.83 23.17
N SER A 98 4.57 -12.83 23.80
CA SER A 98 4.92 -14.24 23.59
C SER A 98 4.64 -14.76 22.18
N GLU A 99 3.69 -14.14 21.47
CA GLU A 99 3.34 -14.48 20.10
C GLU A 99 4.33 -13.89 19.09
N LEU A 100 5.11 -12.90 19.52
CA LEU A 100 6.11 -12.19 18.73
C LEU A 100 7.55 -12.71 18.96
N ALA A 101 7.71 -13.80 19.71
CA ALA A 101 9.01 -14.42 19.95
C ALA A 101 9.66 -14.95 18.66
N ALA A 102 10.98 -15.15 18.69
CA ALA A 102 11.75 -15.56 17.50
C ALA A 102 11.29 -16.90 16.89
N GLY A 103 10.87 -17.87 17.70
CA GLY A 103 10.42 -19.19 17.23
C GLY A 103 9.21 -19.13 16.29
N PRO A 104 8.10 -18.46 16.64
CA PRO A 104 6.97 -18.24 15.75
C PRO A 104 7.35 -17.55 14.45
N GLY A 105 8.27 -16.58 14.48
CA GLY A 105 8.77 -15.88 13.29
C GLY A 105 9.52 -16.80 12.32
N GLU A 106 10.41 -17.65 12.84
CA GLU A 106 11.11 -18.65 12.03
C GLU A 106 10.13 -19.65 11.41
N THR A 107 9.16 -20.13 12.21
CA THR A 107 8.13 -21.07 11.74
C THR A 107 7.33 -20.45 10.58
N PHE A 108 6.92 -19.19 10.72
CA PHE A 108 6.17 -18.50 9.66
C PHE A 108 7.02 -18.32 8.39
N ALA A 109 8.28 -17.89 8.53
CA ALA A 109 9.18 -17.71 7.41
C ALA A 109 9.45 -19.03 6.67
N ARG A 110 9.66 -20.14 7.38
CA ARG A 110 9.80 -21.49 6.80
C ARG A 110 8.53 -21.97 6.09
N ALA A 111 7.36 -21.74 6.68
CA ALA A 111 6.07 -22.04 6.02
C ALA A 111 5.90 -21.23 4.73
N THR A 112 6.29 -19.96 4.72
CA THR A 112 6.26 -19.11 3.52
C THR A 112 7.21 -19.65 2.44
N VAL A 113 8.41 -20.09 2.80
CA VAL A 113 9.35 -20.73 1.85
C VAL A 113 8.79 -22.06 1.33
N ALA A 114 8.17 -22.87 2.17
CA ALA A 114 7.51 -24.11 1.75
C ALA A 114 6.38 -23.82 0.74
N GLN A 115 5.57 -22.77 1.01
CA GLN A 115 4.53 -22.31 0.11
C GLN A 115 5.08 -21.84 -1.24
N LEU A 116 6.17 -21.05 -1.24
CA LEU A 116 6.83 -20.62 -2.47
C LEU A 116 7.32 -21.83 -3.31
N ASN A 117 7.95 -22.81 -2.66
CA ASN A 117 8.43 -24.00 -3.33
C ASN A 117 7.28 -24.84 -3.93
N ALA A 118 6.18 -25.00 -3.17
CA ALA A 118 5.05 -25.81 -3.60
C ALA A 118 4.24 -25.14 -4.74
N LEU A 119 4.13 -23.80 -4.73
CA LEU A 119 3.28 -23.08 -5.68
C LEU A 119 4.01 -22.62 -6.94
N HIS A 120 5.35 -22.65 -6.99
CA HIS A 120 6.14 -22.06 -8.08
C HIS A 120 5.66 -22.52 -9.45
N ASP A 121 5.63 -23.83 -9.70
CA ASP A 121 5.34 -24.37 -11.02
C ASP A 121 3.89 -24.11 -11.43
N GLU A 122 2.94 -24.23 -10.49
CA GLU A 122 1.53 -23.94 -10.74
C GLU A 122 1.29 -22.46 -10.98
N ALA A 123 1.93 -21.56 -10.22
CA ALA A 123 1.85 -20.13 -10.42
C ALA A 123 2.39 -19.67 -11.77
N HIS A 124 3.42 -20.36 -12.29
CA HIS A 124 4.03 -20.08 -13.59
C HIS A 124 3.39 -20.87 -14.75
N ALA A 125 2.51 -21.84 -14.48
CA ALA A 125 1.83 -22.61 -15.52
C ALA A 125 0.82 -21.78 -16.33
N SER A 126 0.34 -20.68 -15.76
CA SER A 126 -0.60 -19.75 -16.39
C SER A 126 0.02 -18.37 -16.57
N ALA A 127 -0.51 -17.59 -17.51
CA ALA A 127 -0.12 -16.20 -17.65
C ALA A 127 -0.45 -15.39 -16.38
N TRP A 128 0.47 -14.58 -15.93
CA TRP A 128 0.27 -13.65 -14.83
C TRP A 128 -0.83 -12.62 -15.18
N PRO A 129 -1.67 -12.22 -14.23
CA PRO A 129 -2.69 -11.21 -14.47
C PRO A 129 -2.08 -9.92 -15.00
N SER A 130 -2.63 -9.40 -16.10
CA SER A 130 -2.30 -8.06 -16.57
C SER A 130 -2.90 -7.00 -15.65
N ARG A 131 -2.47 -5.74 -15.77
CA ARG A 131 -3.06 -4.62 -15.02
C ARG A 131 -4.58 -4.53 -15.20
N ALA A 132 -5.06 -4.81 -16.41
CA ALA A 132 -6.49 -4.79 -16.72
C ALA A 132 -7.27 -5.90 -16.02
N ASP A 133 -6.62 -7.03 -15.73
CA ASP A 133 -7.24 -8.17 -15.04
C ASP A 133 -7.31 -8.00 -13.52
N LEU A 134 -6.46 -7.16 -12.93
CA LEU A 134 -6.34 -7.05 -11.47
C LEU A 134 -7.67 -6.79 -10.75
N PRO A 135 -8.56 -5.87 -11.21
CA PRO A 135 -9.85 -5.69 -10.55
C PRO A 135 -10.70 -6.96 -10.52
N ARG A 136 -10.68 -7.74 -11.62
CA ARG A 136 -11.45 -8.97 -11.77
C ARG A 136 -10.91 -10.10 -10.88
N VAL A 137 -9.59 -10.22 -10.75
CA VAL A 137 -9.00 -11.32 -9.97
C VAL A 137 -8.84 -10.98 -8.49
N LEU A 138 -8.59 -9.72 -8.14
CA LEU A 138 -8.43 -9.29 -6.75
C LEU A 138 -9.73 -8.85 -6.08
N GLY A 139 -10.68 -8.29 -6.83
CA GLY A 139 -11.95 -7.81 -6.29
C GLY A 139 -12.67 -8.84 -5.42
N PRO A 140 -12.88 -10.08 -5.89
CA PRO A 140 -13.53 -11.12 -5.10
C PRO A 140 -12.77 -11.51 -3.82
N VAL A 141 -11.44 -11.59 -3.85
CA VAL A 141 -10.63 -11.96 -2.68
C VAL A 141 -10.62 -10.82 -1.67
N MET A 142 -10.51 -9.57 -2.11
CA MET A 142 -10.62 -8.40 -1.25
C MET A 142 -12.00 -8.31 -0.59
N ALA A 143 -13.09 -8.54 -1.36
CA ALA A 143 -14.45 -8.51 -0.83
C ALA A 143 -14.70 -9.58 0.24
N ARG A 144 -14.04 -10.73 0.18
CA ARG A 144 -14.10 -11.75 1.24
C ARG A 144 -13.26 -11.38 2.47
N THR A 145 -12.12 -10.73 2.26
CA THR A 145 -11.17 -10.42 3.34
C THR A 145 -11.59 -9.20 4.16
N LEU A 146 -12.07 -8.13 3.53
CA LEU A 146 -12.38 -6.89 4.23
C LEU A 146 -13.39 -7.02 5.38
N PRO A 147 -14.49 -7.81 5.27
CA PRO A 147 -15.41 -8.02 6.39
C PRO A 147 -14.75 -8.66 7.60
N THR A 148 -13.77 -9.58 7.41
CA THR A 148 -13.05 -10.22 8.53
C THR A 148 -12.18 -9.22 9.30
N LEU A 149 -11.89 -8.07 8.69
CA LEU A 149 -11.13 -6.96 9.25
C LEU A 149 -12.02 -5.81 9.75
N GLY A 150 -13.34 -6.00 9.75
CA GLY A 150 -14.30 -5.01 10.21
C GLY A 150 -14.61 -3.90 9.20
N ILE A 151 -14.37 -4.15 7.90
CA ILE A 151 -14.73 -3.23 6.81
C ILE A 151 -15.94 -3.80 6.08
N ALA A 152 -17.11 -3.24 6.32
CA ALA A 152 -18.36 -3.70 5.71
C ALA A 152 -18.55 -3.22 4.25
N ALA A 153 -17.99 -2.07 3.91
CA ALA A 153 -18.13 -1.50 2.56
C ALA A 153 -17.17 -2.17 1.57
N THR A 154 -17.65 -2.40 0.36
CA THR A 154 -16.82 -2.86 -0.76
C THR A 154 -16.39 -1.67 -1.60
N PRO A 155 -15.10 -1.29 -1.59
CA PRO A 155 -14.57 -0.23 -2.45
C PRO A 155 -14.72 -0.55 -3.94
N LEU A 156 -14.67 0.47 -4.77
CA LEU A 156 -14.47 0.28 -6.21
C LEU A 156 -12.99 0.05 -6.49
N TRP A 157 -12.68 -1.02 -7.19
CA TRP A 157 -11.33 -1.41 -7.57
C TRP A 157 -11.00 -0.88 -8.97
N PRO A 158 -10.17 0.17 -9.10
CA PRO A 158 -9.80 0.69 -10.42
C PRO A 158 -8.76 -0.19 -11.09
N VAL A 159 -8.69 -0.13 -12.42
CA VAL A 159 -7.53 -0.64 -13.15
C VAL A 159 -6.32 0.25 -12.82
N PRO A 160 -5.20 -0.32 -12.33
CA PRO A 160 -4.01 0.47 -12.04
C PRO A 160 -3.43 1.12 -13.29
N ARG A 161 -3.00 2.38 -13.17
CA ARG A 161 -2.54 3.22 -14.27
C ARG A 161 -1.02 3.45 -14.23
N ARG A 162 -0.51 3.95 -15.35
CA ARG A 162 0.81 4.59 -15.41
C ARG A 162 0.65 6.08 -15.16
N THR A 163 1.72 6.74 -14.72
CA THR A 163 1.82 8.18 -14.56
C THR A 163 2.98 8.72 -15.39
N MET A 164 2.93 10.00 -15.76
CA MET A 164 4.07 10.71 -16.35
C MET A 164 5.29 10.71 -15.44
N LEU A 165 5.10 10.48 -14.13
CA LEU A 165 6.16 10.36 -13.14
C LEU A 165 6.80 8.95 -13.10
N ASP A 166 6.51 8.06 -14.05
CA ASP A 166 7.04 6.69 -14.05
C ASP A 166 8.58 6.64 -13.99
N TRP A 167 9.27 7.58 -14.64
CA TRP A 167 10.72 7.72 -14.53
C TRP A 167 11.19 8.00 -13.10
N TYR A 168 10.43 8.83 -12.35
CA TYR A 168 10.70 9.13 -10.95
C TYR A 168 10.41 7.91 -10.07
N PHE A 169 9.29 7.21 -10.29
CA PHE A 169 8.96 5.98 -9.58
C PHE A 169 10.10 4.96 -9.69
N ARG A 170 10.60 4.74 -10.91
CA ARG A 170 11.75 3.84 -11.15
C ARG A 170 13.01 4.30 -10.42
N ALA A 171 13.34 5.58 -10.52
CA ALA A 171 14.54 6.13 -9.89
C ALA A 171 14.46 6.14 -8.36
N ALA A 172 13.27 6.36 -7.80
CA ALA A 172 13.01 6.43 -6.37
C ALA A 172 12.74 5.07 -5.73
N GLY A 173 12.51 4.01 -6.52
CA GLY A 173 12.11 2.69 -6.00
C GLY A 173 10.68 2.65 -5.46
N ILE A 174 9.81 3.48 -6.03
CA ILE A 174 8.38 3.46 -5.73
C ILE A 174 7.74 2.45 -6.68
N ASP A 175 7.16 1.38 -6.14
CA ASP A 175 6.53 0.33 -6.93
C ASP A 175 5.07 0.63 -7.22
N GLY A 176 4.35 1.19 -6.26
CA GLY A 176 2.97 1.63 -6.36
C GLY A 176 2.69 2.88 -5.54
N MET A 177 1.57 3.50 -5.82
CA MET A 177 1.06 4.63 -5.04
C MET A 177 -0.44 4.76 -5.23
N THR A 178 -1.16 4.88 -4.15
CA THR A 178 -2.55 5.34 -4.16
C THR A 178 -2.57 6.86 -4.15
N ASN A 179 -3.05 7.47 -5.25
CA ASN A 179 -3.22 8.92 -5.33
C ASN A 179 -4.40 9.38 -4.47
N PRO A 180 -4.19 10.17 -3.41
CA PRO A 180 -5.24 10.58 -2.49
C PRO A 180 -6.29 11.50 -3.10
N PHE A 181 -5.96 12.24 -4.16
CA PHE A 181 -6.87 13.21 -4.79
C PHE A 181 -7.79 12.58 -5.84
N GLY A 182 -7.33 11.52 -6.51
CA GLY A 182 -8.12 10.81 -7.51
C GLY A 182 -8.64 9.45 -7.03
N LEU A 183 -8.19 8.98 -5.87
CA LEU A 183 -8.42 7.62 -5.36
C LEU A 183 -8.20 6.58 -6.46
N GLU A 184 -7.10 6.76 -7.20
CA GLU A 184 -6.62 5.91 -8.28
C GLU A 184 -5.30 5.25 -7.89
N ILE A 185 -4.97 4.15 -8.53
CA ILE A 185 -3.73 3.41 -8.31
C ILE A 185 -2.76 3.66 -9.44
N LEU A 186 -1.54 4.05 -9.11
CA LEU A 186 -0.44 4.28 -10.03
C LEU A 186 0.64 3.24 -9.77
N LEU A 187 1.04 2.47 -10.78
CA LEU A 187 2.05 1.44 -10.67
C LEU A 187 3.25 1.73 -11.57
N ASN A 188 4.43 1.51 -11.04
CA ASN A 188 5.70 1.54 -11.75
C ASN A 188 5.67 0.54 -12.94
N SER A 189 6.15 1.00 -14.10
CA SER A 189 6.14 0.19 -15.32
C SER A 189 7.11 -0.99 -15.29
N ARG A 190 8.11 -0.96 -14.40
CA ARG A 190 9.17 -1.99 -14.28
C ARG A 190 8.80 -3.13 -13.32
N VAL A 191 7.70 -3.01 -12.57
CA VAL A 191 7.22 -4.09 -11.69
C VAL A 191 7.01 -5.36 -12.51
N LEU A 192 7.58 -6.46 -12.02
CA LEU A 192 7.50 -7.75 -12.70
C LEU A 192 6.08 -8.32 -12.63
N PRO A 193 5.66 -9.12 -13.63
CA PRO A 193 4.31 -9.71 -13.63
C PRO A 193 3.98 -10.50 -12.35
N LEU A 194 4.97 -11.20 -11.77
CA LEU A 194 4.81 -11.98 -10.54
C LEU A 194 4.66 -11.11 -9.26
N GLU A 195 5.05 -9.83 -9.30
CA GLU A 195 4.88 -8.88 -8.20
C GLU A 195 3.51 -8.16 -8.25
N LEU A 196 2.93 -8.02 -9.45
CA LEU A 196 1.72 -7.21 -9.68
C LEU A 196 0.53 -7.59 -8.79
N PRO A 197 0.20 -8.88 -8.56
CA PRO A 197 -0.96 -9.23 -7.75
C PRO A 197 -0.85 -8.74 -6.31
N ALA A 198 0.27 -9.01 -5.63
CA ALA A 198 0.47 -8.59 -4.24
C ALA A 198 0.55 -7.08 -4.11
N LEU A 199 1.27 -6.41 -5.03
CA LEU A 199 1.38 -4.95 -5.06
C LEU A 199 0.00 -4.29 -5.26
N ALA A 200 -0.77 -4.76 -6.23
CA ALA A 200 -2.10 -4.20 -6.47
C ALA A 200 -3.07 -4.46 -5.30
N ALA A 201 -2.96 -5.62 -4.65
CA ALA A 201 -3.75 -5.91 -3.44
C ALA A 201 -3.38 -4.96 -2.29
N HIS A 202 -2.09 -4.59 -2.14
CA HIS A 202 -1.61 -3.60 -1.20
C HIS A 202 -2.22 -2.21 -1.49
N GLU A 203 -2.18 -1.76 -2.73
CA GLU A 203 -2.77 -0.48 -3.12
C GLU A 203 -4.31 -0.50 -2.96
N TYR A 204 -4.96 -1.63 -3.21
CA TYR A 204 -6.39 -1.80 -2.94
C TYR A 204 -6.70 -1.74 -1.45
N ALA A 205 -5.82 -2.24 -0.58
CA ALA A 205 -5.99 -2.09 0.86
C ALA A 205 -5.95 -0.61 1.27
N HIS A 206 -5.08 0.19 0.67
CA HIS A 206 -5.12 1.63 0.86
C HIS A 206 -6.47 2.21 0.43
N LEU A 207 -7.00 1.90 -0.75
CA LEU A 207 -8.32 2.37 -1.18
C LEU A 207 -9.46 1.93 -0.25
N ALA A 208 -9.30 0.80 0.46
CA ALA A 208 -10.24 0.37 1.50
C ALA A 208 -10.09 1.14 2.82
N GLY A 209 -9.12 2.08 2.91
CA GLY A 209 -8.91 2.96 4.06
C GLY A 209 -7.87 2.47 5.06
N PHE A 210 -7.04 1.49 4.72
CA PHE A 210 -5.86 1.13 5.51
C PHE A 210 -4.70 2.04 5.11
N ALA A 211 -4.51 3.15 5.83
CA ALA A 211 -3.46 4.11 5.51
C ALA A 211 -2.07 3.70 6.01
N ASP A 212 -2.00 2.78 6.97
CA ASP A 212 -0.75 2.24 7.49
C ASP A 212 -0.19 1.19 6.52
N GLU A 213 1.12 1.29 6.20
CA GLU A 213 1.81 0.44 5.23
C GLU A 213 1.84 -1.04 5.64
N ALA A 214 2.01 -1.28 6.96
CA ALA A 214 2.03 -2.63 7.48
C ALA A 214 0.63 -3.25 7.39
N ASP A 215 -0.40 -2.49 7.74
CA ASP A 215 -1.78 -2.93 7.61
C ASP A 215 -2.13 -3.25 6.16
N ALA A 216 -1.77 -2.38 5.23
CA ALA A 216 -2.01 -2.60 3.80
C ALA A 216 -1.32 -3.88 3.30
N SER A 217 -0.07 -4.12 3.72
CA SER A 217 0.68 -5.34 3.37
C SER A 217 0.06 -6.61 3.95
N VAL A 218 -0.42 -6.55 5.21
CA VAL A 218 -1.12 -7.68 5.86
C VAL A 218 -2.44 -7.98 5.16
N VAL A 219 -3.23 -6.95 4.85
CA VAL A 219 -4.51 -7.09 4.12
C VAL A 219 -4.27 -7.69 2.74
N ALA A 220 -3.25 -7.23 2.01
CA ALA A 220 -2.87 -7.77 0.72
C ALA A 220 -2.51 -9.26 0.81
N TRP A 221 -1.70 -9.64 1.81
CA TRP A 221 -1.34 -11.03 2.01
C TRP A 221 -2.57 -11.89 2.31
N LEU A 222 -3.41 -11.49 3.28
CA LEU A 222 -4.63 -12.21 3.65
C LEU A 222 -5.56 -12.40 2.44
N ALA A 223 -5.77 -11.35 1.65
CA ALA A 223 -6.63 -11.41 0.47
C ALA A 223 -6.07 -12.39 -0.57
N CYS A 224 -4.77 -12.30 -0.87
CA CYS A 224 -4.13 -13.16 -1.85
C CYS A 224 -4.11 -14.63 -1.42
N GLN A 225 -4.02 -14.95 -0.12
CA GLN A 225 -4.05 -16.33 0.38
C GLN A 225 -5.36 -17.05 0.06
N SER A 226 -6.46 -16.33 -0.08
CA SER A 226 -7.77 -16.89 -0.48
C SER A 226 -7.95 -17.00 -2.00
N GLY A 227 -6.91 -16.71 -2.79
CA GLY A 227 -6.95 -16.63 -4.25
C GLY A 227 -6.27 -17.80 -4.97
N SER A 228 -6.00 -17.60 -6.26
CA SER A 228 -5.31 -18.56 -7.11
C SER A 228 -3.85 -18.78 -6.67
N PRO A 229 -3.19 -19.86 -7.15
CA PRO A 229 -1.77 -20.10 -6.91
C PRO A 229 -0.87 -18.90 -7.24
N ALA A 230 -1.16 -18.18 -8.34
CA ALA A 230 -0.45 -16.97 -8.72
C ALA A 230 -0.57 -15.84 -7.67
N LEU A 231 -1.78 -15.61 -7.10
CA LEU A 231 -1.98 -14.62 -6.05
C LEU A 231 -1.24 -15.02 -4.77
N ARG A 232 -1.39 -16.27 -4.36
CA ARG A 232 -0.73 -16.81 -3.16
C ARG A 232 0.80 -16.75 -3.27
N TYR A 233 1.34 -17.13 -4.42
CA TYR A 233 2.77 -17.08 -4.69
C TYR A 233 3.30 -15.64 -4.67
N SER A 234 2.62 -14.70 -5.36
CA SER A 234 2.97 -13.29 -5.38
C SER A 234 3.03 -12.69 -3.97
N SER A 235 2.03 -12.98 -3.13
CA SER A 235 1.99 -12.46 -1.76
C SER A 235 3.05 -13.11 -0.85
N ALA A 236 3.39 -14.36 -1.08
CA ALA A 236 4.48 -15.03 -0.36
C ALA A 236 5.85 -14.41 -0.70
N LEU A 237 6.09 -14.07 -2.00
CA LEU A 237 7.28 -13.32 -2.41
C LEU A 237 7.36 -11.95 -1.72
N ALA A 238 6.22 -11.24 -1.66
CA ALA A 238 6.16 -9.90 -1.09
C ALA A 238 6.42 -9.88 0.42
N VAL A 239 5.92 -10.86 1.19
CA VAL A 239 6.06 -10.84 2.66
C VAL A 239 7.34 -11.49 3.16
N LEU A 240 7.99 -12.36 2.40
CA LEU A 240 9.20 -13.06 2.84
C LEU A 240 10.31 -12.12 3.33
N PRO A 241 10.66 -11.01 2.66
CA PRO A 241 11.64 -10.05 3.17
C PRO A 241 11.30 -9.49 4.54
N HIS A 242 10.01 -9.15 4.79
CA HIS A 242 9.55 -8.66 6.09
C HIS A 242 9.72 -9.69 7.20
N LEU A 243 9.39 -10.96 6.92
CA LEU A 243 9.53 -12.04 7.88
C LEU A 243 11.01 -12.32 8.24
N LEU A 244 11.92 -12.11 7.30
CA LEU A 244 13.35 -12.30 7.52
C LEU A 244 13.97 -11.18 8.36
N THR A 245 13.51 -9.94 8.25
CA THR A 245 14.12 -8.77 8.90
C THR A 245 14.24 -8.93 10.42
N GLY A 246 13.23 -9.54 11.08
CA GLY A 246 13.22 -9.76 12.53
C GLY A 246 13.99 -11.00 13.01
N LEU A 247 14.56 -11.81 12.12
CA LEU A 247 15.25 -13.05 12.49
C LEU A 247 16.76 -12.86 12.64
N PRO A 248 17.42 -13.65 13.53
CA PRO A 248 18.89 -13.69 13.60
C PRO A 248 19.51 -14.06 12.24
N ARG A 249 20.67 -13.50 11.92
CA ARG A 249 21.33 -13.69 10.60
C ARG A 249 21.55 -15.16 10.23
N GLN A 250 21.86 -16.01 11.22
CA GLN A 250 22.04 -17.45 11.01
C GLN A 250 20.73 -18.11 10.59
N THR A 251 19.63 -17.76 11.26
CA THR A 251 18.27 -18.23 10.94
C THR A 251 17.83 -17.74 9.56
N GLN A 252 18.08 -16.44 9.23
CA GLN A 252 17.79 -15.91 7.89
C GLN A 252 18.45 -16.74 6.80
N ARG A 253 19.76 -17.05 6.96
CA ARG A 253 20.50 -17.88 5.99
C ARG A 253 19.87 -19.27 5.87
N ALA A 254 19.58 -19.94 7.00
CA ALA A 254 18.98 -21.27 7.00
C ALA A 254 17.59 -21.29 6.34
N VAL A 255 16.77 -20.22 6.50
CA VAL A 255 15.49 -20.07 5.81
C VAL A 255 15.69 -19.87 4.31
N ILE A 256 16.61 -18.97 3.91
CA ILE A 256 16.90 -18.68 2.50
C ILE A 256 17.49 -19.91 1.78
N ASP A 257 18.30 -20.71 2.47
CA ASP A 257 18.85 -21.95 1.90
C ASP A 257 17.76 -22.98 1.56
N GLY A 258 16.63 -22.93 2.26
CA GLY A 258 15.44 -23.73 1.95
C GLY A 258 14.66 -23.29 0.71
N VAL A 259 14.96 -22.13 0.13
CA VAL A 259 14.28 -21.63 -1.08
C VAL A 259 14.72 -22.44 -2.30
N GLY A 260 13.78 -23.02 -3.02
CA GLY A 260 13.99 -23.82 -4.21
C GLY A 260 14.58 -23.03 -5.40
N LYS A 261 15.05 -23.72 -6.41
CA LYS A 261 15.72 -23.09 -7.58
C LYS A 261 14.80 -22.11 -8.33
N GLY A 262 13.52 -22.45 -8.48
CA GLY A 262 12.52 -21.60 -9.16
C GLY A 262 12.28 -20.29 -8.40
N PRO A 263 11.74 -20.33 -7.17
CA PRO A 263 11.53 -19.14 -6.36
C PRO A 263 12.81 -18.31 -6.13
N ARG A 264 13.96 -18.94 -6.01
CA ARG A 264 15.25 -18.24 -5.90
C ARG A 264 15.58 -17.43 -7.15
N ARG A 265 15.22 -17.91 -8.34
CA ARG A 265 15.35 -17.16 -9.60
C ARG A 265 14.45 -15.94 -9.61
N ASP A 266 13.21 -16.09 -9.16
CA ASP A 266 12.25 -14.99 -9.09
C ASP A 266 12.69 -13.90 -8.09
N LEU A 267 13.13 -14.30 -6.89
CA LEU A 267 13.69 -13.36 -5.90
C LEU A 267 14.92 -12.62 -6.44
N ARG A 268 15.78 -13.28 -7.22
CA ARG A 268 16.92 -12.63 -7.88
C ARG A 268 16.47 -11.64 -8.96
N ALA A 269 15.42 -11.96 -9.72
CA ALA A 269 14.87 -11.06 -10.73
C ALA A 269 14.27 -9.79 -10.06
N ILE A 270 13.57 -9.95 -8.94
CA ILE A 270 13.08 -8.82 -8.13
C ILE A 270 14.25 -7.98 -7.61
N ALA A 271 15.28 -8.62 -7.03
CA ALA A 271 16.46 -7.92 -6.52
C ALA A 271 17.22 -7.17 -7.63
N ALA A 272 17.35 -7.76 -8.83
CA ALA A 272 17.98 -7.12 -9.98
C ALA A 272 17.19 -5.88 -10.42
N ARG A 273 15.86 -5.96 -10.47
CA ARG A 273 14.99 -4.81 -10.77
C ARG A 273 15.15 -3.69 -9.73
N LEU A 274 15.16 -4.04 -8.45
CA LEU A 274 15.33 -3.08 -7.36
C LEU A 274 16.70 -2.40 -7.39
N ALA A 275 17.74 -3.07 -7.88
CA ALA A 275 19.08 -2.51 -8.02
C ALA A 275 19.18 -1.43 -9.14
N GLU A 276 18.17 -1.27 -10.00
CA GLU A 276 18.11 -0.20 -11.01
C GLU A 276 17.79 1.18 -10.41
N GLN A 277 17.44 1.25 -9.13
CA GLN A 277 17.13 2.50 -8.42
C GLN A 277 18.35 3.42 -8.38
N ARG A 278 18.09 4.74 -8.39
CA ARG A 278 19.14 5.75 -8.23
C ARG A 278 19.29 6.09 -6.73
N PRO A 279 20.44 5.79 -6.08
CA PRO A 279 20.55 5.89 -4.62
C PRO A 279 20.17 7.26 -4.05
N TRP A 280 20.57 8.36 -4.71
CA TRP A 280 20.28 9.71 -4.22
C TRP A 280 18.79 10.09 -4.37
N VAL A 281 18.11 9.63 -5.47
CA VAL A 281 16.68 9.85 -5.67
C VAL A 281 15.88 9.05 -4.65
N HIS A 282 16.27 7.79 -4.46
CA HIS A 282 15.69 6.91 -3.47
C HIS A 282 15.81 7.51 -2.05
N ALA A 283 17.01 7.91 -1.64
CA ALA A 283 17.23 8.52 -0.32
C ALA A 283 16.38 9.79 -0.12
N PHE A 284 16.29 10.65 -1.13
CA PHE A 284 15.47 11.86 -1.07
C PHE A 284 13.97 11.53 -0.97
N ALA A 285 13.48 10.58 -1.79
CA ALA A 285 12.10 10.15 -1.77
C ALA A 285 11.71 9.56 -0.40
N TRP A 286 12.54 8.68 0.16
CA TRP A 286 12.32 8.08 1.46
C TRP A 286 12.33 9.09 2.61
N GLN A 287 13.26 10.04 2.61
CA GLN A 287 13.27 11.11 3.61
C GLN A 287 12.02 11.99 3.54
N THR A 288 11.56 12.29 2.32
CA THR A 288 10.35 13.08 2.11
C THR A 288 9.12 12.30 2.58
N TYR A 289 9.05 11.01 2.26
CA TYR A 289 7.96 10.13 2.67
C TYR A 289 7.93 9.91 4.19
N ASP A 290 9.09 9.70 4.83
CA ASP A 290 9.20 9.60 6.29
C ASP A 290 8.67 10.87 7.00
N ARG A 291 9.06 12.05 6.50
CA ARG A 291 8.54 13.33 7.01
C ARG A 291 7.03 13.44 6.83
N PHE A 292 6.51 13.02 5.69
CA PHE A 292 5.07 12.99 5.42
C PHE A 292 4.34 12.06 6.38
N LEU A 293 4.82 10.84 6.61
CA LEU A 293 4.24 9.89 7.56
C LEU A 293 4.23 10.45 8.98
N ARG A 294 5.36 11.01 9.45
CA ARG A 294 5.46 11.63 10.77
C ARG A 294 4.51 12.82 10.93
N ALA A 295 4.36 13.64 9.91
CA ALA A 295 3.38 14.74 9.90
C ALA A 295 1.93 14.25 9.99
N ASN A 296 1.65 13.04 9.49
CA ASN A 296 0.34 12.40 9.57
C ASN A 296 0.23 11.41 10.76
N ARG A 297 1.09 11.55 11.79
CA ARG A 297 1.04 10.83 13.08
C ARG A 297 1.51 9.37 13.04
N VAL A 298 2.16 8.94 12.00
CA VAL A 298 2.90 7.68 12.00
C VAL A 298 4.23 7.96 12.69
N ALA A 299 4.25 7.86 14.04
CA ALA A 299 5.41 8.28 14.87
C ALA A 299 6.71 7.56 14.49
N GLU A 300 6.62 6.31 14.06
CA GLU A 300 7.73 5.45 13.69
C GLU A 300 8.17 5.66 12.23
N GLY A 301 7.39 6.43 11.43
CA GLY A 301 7.71 6.68 10.02
C GLY A 301 7.87 5.38 9.23
N VAL A 302 8.92 5.34 8.39
CA VAL A 302 9.26 4.15 7.57
C VAL A 302 9.85 2.98 8.38
N ALA A 303 10.21 3.17 9.66
CA ALA A 303 10.77 2.09 10.50
C ALA A 303 9.76 0.98 10.86
N ARG A 304 8.48 1.13 10.48
CA ARG A 304 7.41 0.15 10.73
C ARG A 304 7.44 -1.09 9.82
N TYR A 305 8.44 -1.30 9.01
CA TYR A 305 8.54 -2.55 8.21
C TYR A 305 8.49 -3.82 9.07
N ASP A 306 8.95 -3.75 10.33
CA ASP A 306 8.80 -4.85 11.29
C ASP A 306 7.34 -5.12 11.69
N ALA A 307 6.43 -4.16 11.54
CA ALA A 307 5.03 -4.33 11.92
C ALA A 307 4.30 -5.36 11.04
N VAL A 308 4.66 -5.48 9.76
CA VAL A 308 4.11 -6.53 8.87
C VAL A 308 4.38 -7.90 9.47
N ALA A 309 5.65 -8.17 9.81
CA ALA A 309 6.05 -9.45 10.42
C ALA A 309 5.34 -9.66 11.76
N ARG A 310 5.29 -8.65 12.63
CA ARG A 310 4.62 -8.76 13.95
C ARG A 310 3.15 -9.12 13.82
N VAL A 311 2.40 -8.44 12.93
CA VAL A 311 0.97 -8.73 12.76
C VAL A 311 0.76 -10.12 12.16
N LEU A 312 1.53 -10.50 11.15
CA LEU A 312 1.41 -11.82 10.53
C LEU A 312 1.75 -12.93 11.52
N ILE A 313 2.89 -12.84 12.21
CA ILE A 313 3.35 -13.84 13.18
C ILE A 313 2.38 -13.95 14.36
N GLY A 314 1.90 -12.82 14.88
CA GLY A 314 1.02 -12.77 16.06
C GLY A 314 -0.42 -13.16 15.78
N ALA A 315 -0.94 -12.91 14.56
CA ALA A 315 -2.36 -13.03 14.30
C ALA A 315 -2.74 -13.98 13.16
N ALA A 316 -1.84 -14.27 12.23
CA ALA A 316 -2.17 -15.09 11.06
C ALA A 316 -1.67 -16.54 11.20
N ASP A 317 -2.35 -17.44 10.53
CA ASP A 317 -1.93 -18.83 10.35
C ASP A 317 -1.30 -18.99 8.95
N PRO A 318 0.01 -19.29 8.86
CA PRO A 318 0.69 -19.45 7.59
C PRO A 318 0.21 -20.65 6.77
N ALA A 319 -0.41 -21.66 7.39
CA ALA A 319 -0.89 -22.85 6.71
C ALA A 319 -2.24 -22.60 6.02
N THR A 320 -3.15 -21.89 6.70
CA THR A 320 -4.50 -21.61 6.19
C THR A 320 -4.61 -20.26 5.49
N GLY A 321 -3.69 -19.35 5.74
CA GLY A 321 -3.74 -17.98 5.21
C GLY A 321 -4.84 -17.12 5.82
N THR A 322 -5.29 -17.45 7.04
CA THR A 322 -6.39 -16.77 7.74
C THR A 322 -5.92 -16.18 9.06
N LEU A 323 -6.71 -15.24 9.61
CA LEU A 323 -6.47 -14.74 10.95
C LEU A 323 -6.91 -15.77 12.01
N ARG A 324 -6.09 -15.96 13.04
CA ARG A 324 -6.42 -16.78 14.23
C ARG A 324 -7.41 -16.09 15.17
N ARG A 325 -7.53 -14.76 15.04
CA ARG A 325 -8.45 -13.92 15.82
C ARG A 325 -8.95 -12.74 14.99
N SER A 326 -10.17 -12.30 15.24
CA SER A 326 -10.71 -11.10 14.60
C SER A 326 -10.17 -9.85 15.30
N PRO A 327 -9.80 -8.79 14.55
CA PRO A 327 -9.46 -7.51 15.15
C PRO A 327 -10.69 -6.90 15.84
N ARG A 328 -10.47 -6.14 16.92
CA ARG A 328 -11.56 -5.40 17.58
C ARG A 328 -12.25 -4.49 16.54
N PRO A 329 -13.59 -4.37 16.58
CA PRO A 329 -14.34 -3.50 15.68
C PRO A 329 -13.83 -2.07 15.74
N TRP A 330 -13.87 -1.36 14.61
CA TRP A 330 -13.59 0.05 14.55
C TRP A 330 -14.56 0.74 13.58
N PRO A 331 -15.26 1.81 13.99
CA PRO A 331 -15.29 2.34 15.36
C PRO A 331 -15.84 1.32 16.36
N PRO A 332 -15.49 1.45 17.67
CA PRO A 332 -16.04 0.56 18.69
C PRO A 332 -17.57 0.62 18.65
N SER A 333 -18.21 -0.55 18.69
CA SER A 333 -19.65 -0.63 18.95
C SER A 333 -19.92 -0.12 20.38
N HIS A 334 -20.75 0.87 20.51
CA HIS A 334 -21.22 1.36 21.83
C HIS A 334 -22.16 0.35 22.46
#